data_860123d4dbdf48fc51ec2c44a324afd7
#
_entry.id   860123d4dbdf48fc51ec2c44a324afd7
#
_cell.length_a   1.000
_cell.length_b   1.000
_cell.length_c   1.000
_cell.angle_alpha   90.00
_cell.angle_beta   90.00
_cell.angle_gamma   90.00
#
_symmetry.space_group_name_H-M   'P 1'
#
loop_
_entity.id
_entity.type
_entity.pdbx_description
1 polymer ?
#
loop_
_entity_poly.entity_id
_entity_poly.type
_entity_poly.pdbx_seq_one_letter_code
_entity_poly.pdbx_strand_id
1 'polypeptide(L)'
;MYFQFPCEKCSKKLKVRDENIGKKVRCPYCHHTMLVKKPETPIIDTSIDVSTSTSATSSVKTSGSRGGKKHVSSGWADGTEVSLSKSCVIAIGASIVFLVIMFPFRTYYLGELFWARGWVPFALVFLMSWSASILVLKYFKLAKQKDSMLFDTLPTDISENISEKTVLKFIEHVKNLPVDPRESFLVNRVLRGLEHFSVLKSSSEVSSRLQSQSEIDATAVDSSYTLLKVFIWAIPILGFIGTVIGISAAVGGFAGGMDKAADISALKASLGNVTGGLSTAFDTTLVALVMSMLVMFPSSSMQKSEEDLLNWVDEYCNENLLKRLKESESGGGGGDEKDHRRLIQRTIDKAMADHHAELQTWTQKLEGIGSTLSQQVMKSWEKIDDKLRAQQEDQLNKVQQVIDNLTSQHHSVVEQMEAVEQKMTELQAAHAANLEKMNGEATEMTEAAGVLSQSFNGVQQGLNGLNTVLSDLGEKQVLIQQVELPRKRWGLFGSSRKVR
;
A
#
# COMPACT_ATOMS: atom_id res chain seq x y z
N MET A 1 30.09 2.85 -20.76
CA MET A 1 30.97 3.99 -21.15
C MET A 1 30.12 5.20 -21.48
N TYR A 2 30.67 6.41 -21.33
CA TYR A 2 29.98 7.64 -21.71
C TYR A 2 30.65 8.23 -22.95
N PHE A 3 29.84 8.76 -23.86
CA PHE A 3 30.35 9.48 -25.03
C PHE A 3 29.66 10.85 -25.18
N GLN A 4 30.35 11.77 -25.82
CA GLN A 4 29.82 13.10 -26.11
C GLN A 4 29.08 13.06 -27.45
N PHE A 5 27.86 13.61 -27.46
CA PHE A 5 27.00 13.67 -28.63
C PHE A 5 26.50 15.11 -28.81
N PRO A 6 26.76 15.77 -29.96
CA PRO A 6 26.27 17.12 -30.19
C PRO A 6 24.78 17.12 -30.56
N CYS A 7 24.06 18.10 -30.03
CA CYS A 7 22.68 18.32 -30.39
C CYS A 7 22.57 18.85 -31.83
N GLU A 8 21.74 18.21 -32.65
CA GLU A 8 21.56 18.62 -34.06
C GLU A 8 20.97 20.03 -34.21
N LYS A 9 20.28 20.58 -33.20
CA LYS A 9 19.65 21.90 -33.27
C LYS A 9 20.46 23.01 -32.62
N CYS A 10 21.11 22.79 -31.48
CA CYS A 10 21.86 23.80 -30.74
C CYS A 10 23.35 23.54 -30.66
N SER A 11 23.87 22.48 -31.28
CA SER A 11 25.28 22.07 -31.34
C SER A 11 25.96 21.90 -30.00
N LYS A 12 25.21 21.99 -28.87
CA LYS A 12 25.78 21.73 -27.54
C LYS A 12 26.07 20.26 -27.33
N LYS A 13 27.22 19.94 -26.75
CA LYS A 13 27.65 18.58 -26.44
C LYS A 13 26.85 18.04 -25.28
N LEU A 14 26.26 16.88 -25.48
CA LEU A 14 25.50 16.12 -24.47
C LEU A 14 26.31 14.88 -24.10
N LYS A 15 26.36 14.53 -22.82
CA LYS A 15 27.01 13.31 -22.36
C LYS A 15 25.99 12.19 -22.21
N VAL A 16 26.13 11.16 -23.03
CA VAL A 16 25.16 10.08 -23.14
C VAL A 16 25.85 8.74 -22.88
N ARG A 17 25.16 7.81 -22.21
CA ARG A 17 25.63 6.45 -21.94
C ARG A 17 25.39 5.55 -23.15
N ASP A 18 26.29 4.58 -23.38
CA ASP A 18 26.17 3.62 -24.47
C ASP A 18 24.80 2.91 -24.54
N GLU A 19 24.17 2.68 -23.38
CA GLU A 19 22.84 2.05 -23.29
C GLU A 19 21.69 2.88 -23.89
N ASN A 20 21.93 4.17 -24.14
CA ASN A 20 20.96 5.08 -24.75
C ASN A 20 21.12 5.22 -26.27
N ILE A 21 22.07 4.50 -26.88
CA ILE A 21 22.22 4.46 -28.33
C ILE A 21 20.92 3.88 -28.93
N GLY A 22 20.38 4.57 -29.95
CA GLY A 22 19.12 4.21 -30.58
C GLY A 22 17.84 4.66 -29.83
N LYS A 23 17.97 5.27 -28.65
CA LYS A 23 16.81 5.84 -27.93
C LYS A 23 16.61 7.31 -28.30
N LYS A 24 15.35 7.76 -28.20
CA LYS A 24 15.01 9.18 -28.36
C LYS A 24 15.36 9.92 -27.05
N VAL A 25 16.23 10.95 -27.15
CA VAL A 25 16.63 11.78 -26.03
C VAL A 25 16.25 13.23 -26.32
N ARG A 26 15.75 13.96 -25.31
CA ARG A 26 15.39 15.36 -25.44
C ARG A 26 16.56 16.24 -24.99
N CYS A 27 17.00 17.16 -25.85
CA CYS A 27 18.10 18.07 -25.53
C CYS A 27 17.70 18.98 -24.34
N PRO A 28 18.47 19.00 -23.24
CA PRO A 28 18.14 19.83 -22.07
C PRO A 28 18.34 21.35 -22.33
N TYR A 29 19.09 21.73 -23.37
CA TYR A 29 19.34 23.15 -23.69
C TYR A 29 18.27 23.75 -24.62
N CYS A 30 17.79 22.99 -25.62
CA CYS A 30 16.86 23.51 -26.62
C CYS A 30 15.56 22.68 -26.73
N HIS A 31 15.36 21.67 -25.89
CA HIS A 31 14.24 20.77 -25.82
C HIS A 31 13.91 20.01 -27.13
N HIS A 32 14.85 19.99 -28.09
CA HIS A 32 14.71 19.21 -29.32
C HIS A 32 14.88 17.73 -29.03
N THR A 33 13.98 16.89 -29.56
CA THR A 33 14.06 15.43 -29.41
C THR A 33 14.88 14.86 -30.56
N MET A 34 15.95 14.13 -30.27
CA MET A 34 16.85 13.53 -31.24
C MET A 34 17.11 12.06 -30.93
N LEU A 35 17.53 11.30 -31.93
CA LEU A 35 17.94 9.90 -31.79
C LEU A 35 19.44 9.86 -31.52
N VAL A 36 19.87 9.18 -30.45
CA VAL A 36 21.28 9.04 -30.13
C VAL A 36 21.94 8.09 -31.12
N LYS A 37 22.86 8.61 -31.94
CA LYS A 37 23.68 7.82 -32.88
C LYS A 37 25.06 7.61 -32.28
N LYS A 38 25.67 6.45 -32.50
CA LYS A 38 27.06 6.19 -32.10
C LYS A 38 27.98 7.10 -32.92
N PRO A 39 28.89 7.86 -32.29
CA PRO A 39 29.87 8.65 -33.04
C PRO A 39 30.76 7.66 -33.83
N GLU A 40 30.85 7.86 -35.14
CA GLU A 40 31.89 7.25 -35.95
C GLU A 40 33.20 7.85 -35.53
N THR A 41 34.21 7.06 -35.21
CA THR A 41 35.56 7.49 -34.84
C THR A 41 36.13 8.35 -35.96
N PRO A 42 36.45 9.62 -35.71
CA PRO A 42 37.15 10.44 -36.73
C PRO A 42 38.57 9.95 -36.82
N ILE A 43 39.01 9.66 -38.03
CA ILE A 43 40.40 9.51 -38.46
C ILE A 43 41.07 10.87 -38.16
N ILE A 44 42.16 10.85 -37.39
CA ILE A 44 42.94 11.99 -37.05
C ILE A 44 43.60 12.52 -38.32
N ASP A 45 43.16 13.67 -38.78
CA ASP A 45 43.96 14.50 -39.70
C ASP A 45 44.50 15.69 -38.90
N THR A 46 45.83 15.69 -38.82
CA THR A 46 46.64 16.70 -38.15
C THR A 46 46.73 17.91 -39.06
N SER A 47 46.11 19.03 -38.71
CA SER A 47 46.52 20.35 -39.20
C SER A 47 46.27 21.39 -38.13
N ILE A 48 47.40 21.92 -37.70
CA ILE A 48 47.57 23.04 -36.78
C ILE A 48 47.17 24.32 -37.52
N ASP A 49 46.22 25.07 -36.96
CA ASP A 49 46.15 26.52 -37.23
C ASP A 49 45.97 27.29 -35.94
N VAL A 50 47.02 28.03 -35.65
CA VAL A 50 47.11 29.06 -34.59
C VAL A 50 46.44 30.32 -35.12
N SER A 51 45.44 30.80 -34.42
CA SER A 51 44.93 32.15 -34.59
C SER A 51 44.57 32.76 -33.24
N THR A 52 45.37 33.67 -32.87
CA THR A 52 45.29 34.67 -31.80
C THR A 52 44.16 35.68 -32.05
N SER A 53 43.34 35.97 -31.08
CA SER A 53 42.71 37.29 -30.88
C SER A 53 42.02 37.39 -29.53
N THR A 54 42.59 38.08 -28.60
CA THR A 54 42.30 39.46 -28.17
C THR A 54 40.99 39.64 -27.38
N SER A 55 41.21 39.99 -26.14
CA SER A 55 40.38 40.53 -25.08
C SER A 55 39.28 41.50 -25.51
N ALA A 56 38.12 41.38 -24.88
CA ALA A 56 37.24 42.52 -24.65
C ALA A 56 36.60 42.42 -23.26
N THR A 57 36.96 43.37 -22.46
CA THR A 57 36.41 43.75 -21.16
C THR A 57 35.01 44.37 -21.34
N SER A 58 34.00 43.93 -20.61
CA SER A 58 32.83 44.76 -20.38
C SER A 58 32.14 44.49 -19.03
N SER A 59 32.29 45.47 -18.25
CA SER A 59 31.54 46.07 -17.13
C SER A 59 30.35 45.32 -16.52
N VAL A 60 30.50 45.17 -15.23
CA VAL A 60 29.50 44.92 -14.20
C VAL A 60 28.36 45.96 -14.26
N LYS A 61 27.11 45.48 -14.30
CA LYS A 61 25.94 46.23 -13.83
C LYS A 61 25.27 45.47 -12.68
N THR A 62 25.45 46.01 -11.51
CA THR A 62 24.71 45.72 -10.28
C THR A 62 23.28 46.23 -10.44
N SER A 63 22.31 45.38 -10.35
CA SER A 63 20.93 45.78 -10.04
C SER A 63 20.44 45.03 -8.81
N GLY A 64 20.31 45.78 -7.72
CA GLY A 64 19.73 45.28 -6.49
C GLY A 64 18.24 45.00 -6.64
N SER A 65 17.83 43.83 -6.17
CA SER A 65 16.43 43.53 -5.88
C SER A 65 16.34 43.07 -4.42
N ARG A 66 15.60 43.86 -3.63
CA ARG A 66 15.17 43.53 -2.29
C ARG A 66 14.19 42.37 -2.38
N GLY A 67 14.56 41.20 -1.89
CA GLY A 67 13.69 40.06 -1.70
C GLY A 67 13.83 39.48 -0.31
N GLY A 68 12.75 39.35 0.43
CA GLY A 68 12.67 39.02 1.84
C GLY A 68 13.47 37.81 2.26
N LYS A 69 14.02 37.88 3.46
CA LYS A 69 14.68 36.80 4.17
C LYS A 69 13.65 35.66 4.39
N LYS A 70 13.64 34.65 3.53
CA LYS A 70 13.12 33.33 3.85
C LYS A 70 14.19 32.61 4.66
N HIS A 71 13.81 32.13 5.82
CA HIS A 71 14.55 31.22 6.65
C HIS A 71 15.19 30.14 5.77
N VAL A 72 16.51 30.12 5.71
CA VAL A 72 17.28 29.07 5.07
C VAL A 72 17.22 27.88 6.01
N SER A 73 16.20 27.03 5.86
CA SER A 73 16.31 25.65 6.32
C SER A 73 17.34 24.99 5.42
N SER A 74 18.47 24.68 5.98
CA SER A 74 19.52 23.85 5.39
C SER A 74 18.94 22.44 5.14
N GLY A 75 18.23 22.26 4.04
CA GLY A 75 17.51 21.00 3.80
C GLY A 75 17.60 20.57 2.35
N TRP A 76 18.23 19.46 2.16
CA TRP A 76 18.19 18.57 0.98
C TRP A 76 16.80 18.02 0.65
N ALA A 77 15.79 18.36 1.46
CA ALA A 77 14.41 17.90 1.32
C ALA A 77 13.74 18.28 -0.01
N ASP A 78 14.26 19.28 -0.73
CA ASP A 78 13.57 19.80 -1.92
C ASP A 78 13.69 18.91 -3.18
N GLY A 79 14.71 18.05 -3.26
CA GLY A 79 14.98 17.22 -4.45
C GLY A 79 13.95 16.10 -4.67
N THR A 80 13.53 15.43 -3.61
CA THR A 80 12.63 14.27 -3.65
C THR A 80 11.27 14.52 -3.01
N GLU A 81 11.18 15.43 -2.03
CA GLU A 81 9.93 15.71 -1.33
C GLU A 81 8.91 16.43 -2.21
N VAL A 82 7.71 15.89 -2.20
CA VAL A 82 6.53 16.52 -2.82
C VAL A 82 5.81 17.33 -1.75
N SER A 83 5.49 18.60 -2.03
CA SER A 83 4.71 19.41 -1.10
C SER A 83 3.33 18.77 -0.84
N LEU A 84 3.11 18.33 0.40
CA LEU A 84 1.89 17.64 0.81
C LEU A 84 0.63 18.46 0.54
N SER A 85 0.70 19.78 0.76
CA SER A 85 -0.43 20.68 0.49
C SER A 85 -0.84 20.70 -0.98
N LYS A 86 0.13 20.77 -1.90
CA LYS A 86 -0.14 20.74 -3.35
C LYS A 86 -0.72 19.40 -3.78
N SER A 87 -0.15 18.30 -3.30
CA SER A 87 -0.64 16.95 -3.63
C SER A 87 -2.05 16.70 -3.09
N CYS A 88 -2.37 17.21 -1.88
CA CYS A 88 -3.70 17.10 -1.29
C CYS A 88 -4.77 17.86 -2.10
N VAL A 89 -4.48 19.10 -2.53
CA VAL A 89 -5.40 19.88 -3.34
C VAL A 89 -5.66 19.20 -4.70
N ILE A 90 -4.63 18.69 -5.35
CA ILE A 90 -4.76 17.92 -6.59
C ILE A 90 -5.58 16.65 -6.36
N ALA A 91 -5.36 15.98 -5.23
CA ALA A 91 -6.08 14.76 -4.86
C ALA A 91 -7.57 15.01 -4.66
N ILE A 92 -7.95 16.09 -3.98
CA ILE A 92 -9.35 16.48 -3.80
C ILE A 92 -10.00 16.75 -5.17
N GLY A 93 -9.33 17.50 -6.04
CA GLY A 93 -9.81 17.74 -7.39
C GLY A 93 -9.97 16.46 -8.20
N ALA A 94 -8.98 15.56 -8.16
CA ALA A 94 -9.01 14.27 -8.84
C ALA A 94 -10.12 13.35 -8.29
N SER A 95 -10.33 13.34 -6.98
CA SER A 95 -11.42 12.57 -6.35
C SER A 95 -12.80 13.07 -6.81
N ILE A 96 -13.00 14.38 -6.86
CA ILE A 96 -14.26 14.98 -7.35
C ILE A 96 -14.48 14.61 -8.83
N VAL A 97 -13.47 14.76 -9.66
CA VAL A 97 -13.52 14.38 -11.08
C VAL A 97 -13.86 12.91 -11.25
N PHE A 98 -13.20 12.02 -10.49
CA PHE A 98 -13.49 10.58 -10.51
C PHE A 98 -14.94 10.28 -10.15
N LEU A 99 -15.46 10.89 -9.09
CA LEU A 99 -16.84 10.69 -8.64
C LEU A 99 -17.85 11.23 -9.66
N VAL A 100 -17.56 12.38 -10.29
CA VAL A 100 -18.41 12.95 -11.37
C VAL A 100 -18.42 12.01 -12.58
N ILE A 101 -17.29 11.44 -12.98
CA ILE A 101 -17.20 10.47 -14.08
C ILE A 101 -17.97 9.18 -13.73
N MET A 102 -17.95 8.74 -12.47
CA MET A 102 -18.69 7.57 -12.01
C MET A 102 -20.20 7.81 -11.83
N PHE A 103 -20.65 9.06 -11.79
CA PHE A 103 -22.05 9.41 -11.58
C PHE A 103 -23.01 8.84 -12.65
N PRO A 104 -22.76 8.93 -13.97
CA PRO A 104 -23.61 8.33 -14.99
C PRO A 104 -23.66 6.80 -14.94
N PHE A 105 -22.63 6.17 -14.35
CA PHE A 105 -22.53 4.70 -14.22
C PHE A 105 -23.21 4.17 -12.95
N ARG A 106 -23.85 5.00 -12.15
CA ARG A 106 -24.44 4.61 -10.86
C ARG A 106 -25.50 3.50 -10.96
N THR A 107 -26.09 3.29 -12.14
CA THR A 107 -27.04 2.22 -12.42
C THR A 107 -26.39 0.90 -12.80
N TYR A 108 -25.10 0.91 -13.09
CA TYR A 108 -24.32 -0.28 -13.37
C TYR A 108 -23.61 -0.77 -12.11
N TYR A 109 -23.26 -2.04 -12.06
CA TYR A 109 -22.57 -2.67 -10.91
C TYR A 109 -21.36 -1.86 -10.41
N LEU A 110 -20.50 -1.37 -11.33
CA LEU A 110 -19.33 -0.56 -10.95
C LEU A 110 -19.70 0.74 -10.26
N GLY A 111 -20.77 1.42 -10.70
CA GLY A 111 -21.21 2.66 -10.05
C GLY A 111 -21.87 2.37 -8.68
N GLU A 112 -22.62 1.29 -8.57
CA GLU A 112 -23.21 0.86 -7.31
C GLU A 112 -22.16 0.62 -6.22
N LEU A 113 -20.98 0.08 -6.57
CA LEU A 113 -19.85 -0.11 -5.66
C LEU A 113 -19.41 1.17 -4.95
N PHE A 114 -19.51 2.33 -5.61
CA PHE A 114 -19.06 3.60 -5.06
C PHE A 114 -20.20 4.44 -4.45
N TRP A 115 -21.43 4.33 -4.96
CA TRP A 115 -22.52 5.19 -4.53
C TRP A 115 -23.48 4.55 -3.53
N ALA A 116 -23.64 3.21 -3.53
CA ALA A 116 -24.61 2.51 -2.70
C ALA A 116 -24.02 1.89 -1.42
N ARG A 117 -22.70 1.86 -1.26
CA ARG A 117 -22.00 1.12 -0.19
C ARG A 117 -21.53 1.99 1.00
N GLY A 118 -22.16 3.14 1.21
CA GLY A 118 -21.87 4.04 2.34
C GLY A 118 -20.69 4.98 2.09
N TRP A 119 -20.01 5.43 3.17
CA TRP A 119 -18.95 6.43 3.09
C TRP A 119 -17.57 5.85 2.79
N VAL A 120 -17.33 4.56 3.04
CA VAL A 120 -16.01 3.89 2.91
C VAL A 120 -15.45 4.01 1.48
N PRO A 121 -16.22 3.74 0.39
CA PRO A 121 -15.71 3.91 -0.96
C PRO A 121 -15.24 5.33 -1.28
N PHE A 122 -15.88 6.36 -0.72
CA PHE A 122 -15.44 7.76 -0.92
C PHE A 122 -14.07 8.01 -0.27
N ALA A 123 -13.84 7.47 0.93
CA ALA A 123 -12.54 7.55 1.59
C ALA A 123 -11.46 6.78 0.80
N LEU A 124 -11.79 5.61 0.25
CA LEU A 124 -10.89 4.82 -0.60
C LEU A 124 -10.50 5.59 -1.87
N VAL A 125 -11.47 6.19 -2.57
CA VAL A 125 -11.24 7.02 -3.76
C VAL A 125 -10.34 8.19 -3.42
N PHE A 126 -10.55 8.85 -2.29
CA PHE A 126 -9.72 9.97 -1.84
C PHE A 126 -8.27 9.54 -1.60
N LEU A 127 -8.03 8.47 -0.85
CA LEU A 127 -6.67 7.97 -0.58
C LEU A 127 -5.98 7.49 -1.86
N MET A 128 -6.68 6.80 -2.74
CA MET A 128 -6.16 6.40 -4.04
C MET A 128 -5.78 7.61 -4.89
N SER A 129 -6.66 8.61 -4.99
CA SER A 129 -6.40 9.85 -5.74
C SER A 129 -5.22 10.63 -5.15
N TRP A 130 -5.07 10.63 -3.82
CA TRP A 130 -3.91 11.28 -3.17
C TRP A 130 -2.62 10.54 -3.46
N SER A 131 -2.63 9.22 -3.37
CA SER A 131 -1.47 8.39 -3.75
C SER A 131 -1.09 8.60 -5.22
N ALA A 132 -2.07 8.60 -6.12
CA ALA A 132 -1.85 8.85 -7.54
C ALA A 132 -1.29 10.26 -7.80
N SER A 133 -1.79 11.29 -7.10
CA SER A 133 -1.29 12.66 -7.18
C SER A 133 0.19 12.75 -6.77
N ILE A 134 0.58 12.10 -5.67
CA ILE A 134 1.97 12.06 -5.22
C ILE A 134 2.84 11.36 -6.28
N LEU A 135 2.40 10.22 -6.80
CA LEU A 135 3.15 9.47 -7.83
C LEU A 135 3.33 10.28 -9.10
N VAL A 136 2.31 10.98 -9.58
CA VAL A 136 2.39 11.84 -10.77
C VAL A 136 3.38 12.98 -10.54
N LEU A 137 3.33 13.65 -9.39
CA LEU A 137 4.28 14.73 -9.07
C LEU A 137 5.72 14.22 -8.97
N LYS A 138 5.92 13.03 -8.37
CA LYS A 138 7.23 12.36 -8.33
C LYS A 138 7.72 11.99 -9.72
N TYR A 139 6.85 11.47 -10.56
CA TYR A 139 7.18 11.14 -11.95
C TYR A 139 7.73 12.36 -12.71
N PHE A 140 7.07 13.52 -12.60
CA PHE A 140 7.56 14.74 -13.23
C PHE A 140 8.91 15.20 -12.66
N LYS A 141 9.11 15.09 -11.34
CA LYS A 141 10.39 15.40 -10.71
C LYS A 141 11.50 14.45 -11.21
N LEU A 142 11.23 13.14 -11.22
CA LEU A 142 12.18 12.14 -11.71
C LEU A 142 12.51 12.36 -13.19
N ALA A 143 11.54 12.69 -14.03
CA ALA A 143 11.76 13.01 -15.44
C ALA A 143 12.68 14.23 -15.58
N LYS A 144 12.46 15.29 -14.79
CA LYS A 144 13.32 16.48 -14.77
C LYS A 144 14.74 16.15 -14.31
N GLN A 145 14.89 15.26 -13.33
CA GLN A 145 16.21 14.81 -12.87
C GLN A 145 16.93 13.99 -13.96
N LYS A 146 16.23 13.09 -14.65
CA LYS A 146 16.79 12.34 -15.78
C LYS A 146 17.21 13.25 -16.93
N ASP A 147 16.45 14.32 -17.20
CA ASP A 147 16.86 15.33 -18.19
C ASP A 147 18.14 16.07 -17.74
N SER A 148 18.31 16.31 -16.44
CA SER A 148 19.51 16.95 -15.92
C SER A 148 20.79 16.12 -16.03
N MET A 149 20.68 14.80 -16.15
CA MET A 149 21.82 13.89 -16.35
C MET A 149 22.49 14.05 -17.73
N LEU A 150 21.79 14.64 -18.70
CA LEU A 150 22.32 14.86 -20.04
C LEU A 150 23.26 16.07 -20.14
N PHE A 151 23.34 16.90 -19.07
CA PHE A 151 24.28 17.99 -19.03
C PHE A 151 25.72 17.49 -18.82
N ASP A 152 26.67 18.04 -19.57
CA ASP A 152 28.07 17.80 -19.32
C ASP A 152 28.53 18.67 -18.13
N THR A 153 28.52 18.10 -16.94
CA THR A 153 28.88 18.81 -15.70
C THR A 153 30.39 18.97 -15.54
N LEU A 154 31.20 18.09 -16.19
CA LEU A 154 32.64 18.05 -16.10
C LEU A 154 33.28 17.99 -17.51
N PRO A 155 33.17 19.04 -18.31
CA PRO A 155 33.69 19.04 -19.67
C PRO A 155 35.21 18.86 -19.71
N THR A 156 35.69 18.05 -20.63
CA THR A 156 37.10 17.83 -20.86
C THR A 156 37.76 19.04 -21.51
N ASP A 157 36.98 19.91 -22.14
CA ASP A 157 37.44 21.15 -22.79
C ASP A 157 38.02 22.16 -21.78
N ILE A 158 37.67 22.13 -20.49
CA ILE A 158 38.23 22.97 -19.44
C ILE A 158 39.60 22.44 -18.99
N SER A 159 39.67 21.15 -18.69
CA SER A 159 40.91 20.44 -18.33
C SER A 159 40.59 18.92 -18.25
N GLU A 160 41.56 18.10 -18.62
CA GLU A 160 41.48 16.66 -18.46
C GLU A 160 41.52 16.25 -17.00
N ASN A 161 42.34 16.92 -16.19
CA ASN A 161 42.51 16.70 -14.75
C ASN A 161 41.98 17.90 -13.96
N ILE A 162 41.34 17.60 -12.84
CA ILE A 162 40.85 18.59 -11.89
C ILE A 162 41.92 18.84 -10.84
N SER A 163 42.58 20.00 -10.90
CA SER A 163 43.60 20.43 -9.96
C SER A 163 43.12 21.65 -9.18
N GLU A 164 43.88 22.03 -8.15
CA GLU A 164 43.63 23.24 -7.35
C GLU A 164 43.43 24.52 -8.23
N LYS A 165 44.19 24.63 -9.34
CA LYS A 165 44.09 25.77 -10.24
C LYS A 165 42.88 25.74 -11.17
N THR A 166 42.37 24.58 -11.49
CA THR A 166 41.27 24.39 -12.45
C THR A 166 39.91 24.18 -11.80
N VAL A 167 39.87 23.77 -10.53
CA VAL A 167 38.61 23.45 -9.79
C VAL A 167 37.63 24.64 -9.79
N LEU A 168 38.10 25.85 -9.62
CA LEU A 168 37.26 27.07 -9.63
C LEU A 168 36.53 27.27 -10.97
N LYS A 169 37.20 26.95 -12.09
CA LYS A 169 36.58 27.02 -13.42
C LYS A 169 35.47 25.98 -13.60
N PHE A 170 35.67 24.80 -13.04
CA PHE A 170 34.62 23.75 -13.03
C PHE A 170 33.44 24.16 -12.17
N ILE A 171 33.68 24.73 -10.97
CA ILE A 171 32.62 25.24 -10.10
C ILE A 171 31.80 26.33 -10.82
N GLU A 172 32.46 27.26 -11.48
CA GLU A 172 31.79 28.30 -12.25
C GLU A 172 30.99 27.72 -13.42
N HIS A 173 31.55 26.76 -14.15
CA HIS A 173 30.83 26.06 -15.23
C HIS A 173 29.56 25.37 -14.71
N VAL A 174 29.65 24.62 -13.62
CA VAL A 174 28.53 23.92 -13.03
C VAL A 174 27.45 24.89 -12.52
N LYS A 175 27.84 26.03 -11.93
CA LYS A 175 26.92 27.09 -11.49
C LYS A 175 26.20 27.80 -12.63
N ASN A 176 26.82 27.85 -13.80
CA ASN A 176 26.27 28.48 -15.01
C ASN A 176 25.37 27.53 -15.84
N LEU A 177 25.19 26.26 -15.41
CA LEU A 177 24.26 25.36 -16.06
C LEU A 177 22.80 25.83 -15.85
N PRO A 178 21.93 25.66 -16.85
CA PRO A 178 20.54 26.09 -16.76
C PRO A 178 19.67 25.11 -15.89
N VAL A 179 20.23 24.64 -14.79
CA VAL A 179 19.63 23.73 -13.84
C VAL A 179 19.91 24.22 -12.43
N ASP A 180 18.88 24.31 -11.60
CA ASP A 180 19.10 24.63 -10.18
C ASP A 180 19.80 23.42 -9.52
N PRO A 181 20.96 23.62 -8.90
CA PRO A 181 21.65 22.54 -8.18
C PRO A 181 20.78 21.83 -7.12
N ARG A 182 19.78 22.52 -6.58
CA ARG A 182 18.86 21.96 -5.58
C ARG A 182 17.87 20.96 -6.15
N GLU A 183 17.62 21.02 -7.45
CA GLU A 183 16.64 20.17 -8.13
C GLU A 183 17.27 18.96 -8.83
N SER A 184 18.62 18.86 -8.88
CA SER A 184 19.33 17.75 -9.52
C SER A 184 20.38 17.15 -8.58
N PHE A 185 20.24 15.84 -8.31
CA PHE A 185 21.22 15.09 -7.52
C PHE A 185 22.61 15.14 -8.14
N LEU A 186 22.72 14.96 -9.46
CA LEU A 186 24.01 14.97 -10.16
C LEU A 186 24.73 16.30 -10.01
N VAL A 187 24.04 17.38 -10.40
CA VAL A 187 24.64 18.73 -10.42
C VAL A 187 25.06 19.16 -9.01
N ASN A 188 24.20 18.86 -8.03
CA ASN A 188 24.49 19.20 -6.63
C ASN A 188 25.68 18.40 -6.08
N ARG A 189 25.72 17.08 -6.35
CA ARG A 189 26.79 16.22 -5.85
C ARG A 189 28.14 16.57 -6.48
N VAL A 190 28.16 16.81 -7.77
CA VAL A 190 29.38 17.29 -8.47
C VAL A 190 29.81 18.64 -7.93
N LEU A 191 28.88 19.59 -7.78
CA LEU A 191 29.20 20.92 -7.25
C LEU A 191 29.82 20.84 -5.85
N ARG A 192 29.19 20.08 -4.95
CA ARG A 192 29.72 19.89 -3.58
C ARG A 192 31.04 19.15 -3.57
N GLY A 193 31.23 18.13 -4.39
CA GLY A 193 32.48 17.43 -4.52
C GLY A 193 33.61 18.39 -4.94
N LEU A 194 33.35 19.26 -5.92
CA LEU A 194 34.32 20.30 -6.35
C LEU A 194 34.55 21.36 -5.27
N GLU A 195 33.50 21.82 -4.58
CA GLU A 195 33.65 22.79 -3.47
C GLU A 195 34.45 22.19 -2.31
N HIS A 196 34.21 20.93 -1.95
CA HIS A 196 35.03 20.24 -0.96
C HIS A 196 36.47 20.06 -1.40
N PHE A 197 36.71 19.69 -2.66
CA PHE A 197 38.09 19.59 -3.19
C PHE A 197 38.82 20.92 -3.19
N SER A 198 38.12 22.01 -3.48
CA SER A 198 38.73 23.35 -3.44
C SER A 198 39.24 23.75 -2.05
N VAL A 199 38.62 23.21 -0.99
CA VAL A 199 39.01 23.52 0.41
C VAL A 199 39.97 22.50 0.96
N LEU A 200 39.68 21.21 0.78
CA LEU A 200 40.42 20.10 1.42
C LEU A 200 41.65 19.65 0.61
N LYS A 201 41.63 19.85 -0.69
CA LYS A 201 42.73 19.47 -1.63
C LYS A 201 43.10 17.99 -1.62
N SER A 202 42.32 17.16 -0.95
CA SER A 202 42.48 15.71 -0.82
C SER A 202 41.37 14.95 -1.52
N SER A 203 41.74 14.08 -2.43
CA SER A 203 40.85 13.20 -3.18
C SER A 203 40.16 12.17 -2.26
N SER A 204 40.89 11.64 -1.29
CA SER A 204 40.41 10.68 -0.32
C SER A 204 39.27 11.24 0.56
N GLU A 205 39.44 12.48 1.07
CA GLU A 205 38.39 13.15 1.85
C GLU A 205 37.16 13.48 1.04
N VAL A 206 37.34 13.91 -0.22
CA VAL A 206 36.20 14.14 -1.14
C VAL A 206 35.45 12.85 -1.38
N SER A 207 36.13 11.72 -1.58
CA SER A 207 35.49 10.41 -1.74
C SER A 207 34.66 10.04 -0.53
N SER A 208 35.20 10.19 0.69
CA SER A 208 34.45 9.92 1.93
C SER A 208 33.18 10.79 2.08
N ARG A 209 33.32 12.09 1.71
CA ARG A 209 32.16 13.02 1.74
C ARG A 209 31.09 12.67 0.71
N LEU A 210 31.50 12.29 -0.51
CA LEU A 210 30.55 11.85 -1.54
C LEU A 210 29.82 10.57 -1.16
N GLN A 211 30.50 9.63 -0.51
CA GLN A 211 29.89 8.42 -0.01
C GLN A 211 28.85 8.72 1.08
N SER A 212 29.21 9.53 2.08
CA SER A 212 28.27 9.97 3.11
C SER A 212 27.06 10.70 2.52
N GLN A 213 27.27 11.51 1.48
CA GLN A 213 26.19 12.19 0.77
C GLN A 213 25.29 11.20 0.02
N SER A 214 25.84 10.12 -0.57
CA SER A 214 25.10 9.07 -1.23
C SER A 214 24.13 8.39 -0.26
N GLU A 215 24.59 8.07 0.96
CA GLU A 215 23.77 7.45 1.99
C GLU A 215 22.61 8.38 2.46
N ILE A 216 22.91 9.68 2.59
CA ILE A 216 21.88 10.68 2.92
C ILE A 216 20.82 10.77 1.82
N ASP A 217 21.24 10.81 0.56
CA ASP A 217 20.33 10.88 -0.58
C ASP A 217 19.48 9.63 -0.70
N ALA A 218 20.06 8.44 -0.50
CA ALA A 218 19.33 7.18 -0.50
C ALA A 218 18.26 7.13 0.61
N THR A 219 18.63 7.57 1.82
CA THR A 219 17.70 7.67 2.95
C THR A 219 16.58 8.69 2.68
N ALA A 220 16.91 9.83 2.06
CA ALA A 220 15.93 10.84 1.69
C ALA A 220 14.93 10.32 0.64
N VAL A 221 15.41 9.56 -0.35
CA VAL A 221 14.52 8.89 -1.32
C VAL A 221 13.59 7.91 -0.61
N ASP A 222 14.10 7.01 0.22
CA ASP A 222 13.25 6.02 0.91
C ASP A 222 12.22 6.70 1.84
N SER A 223 12.63 7.71 2.61
CA SER A 223 11.74 8.48 3.50
C SER A 223 10.63 9.19 2.74
N SER A 224 10.88 9.65 1.51
CA SER A 224 9.89 10.32 0.66
C SER A 224 8.73 9.41 0.20
N TYR A 225 8.89 8.07 0.30
CA TYR A 225 7.83 7.08 0.03
C TYR A 225 7.06 6.66 1.27
N THR A 226 7.45 7.11 2.46
CA THR A 226 6.81 6.67 3.72
C THR A 226 5.30 6.93 3.71
N LEU A 227 4.86 8.10 3.25
CA LEU A 227 3.43 8.42 3.17
C LEU A 227 2.69 7.52 2.18
N LEU A 228 3.29 7.21 1.03
CA LEU A 228 2.71 6.26 0.06
C LEU A 228 2.61 4.85 0.65
N LYS A 229 3.64 4.40 1.37
CA LYS A 229 3.62 3.12 2.09
C LYS A 229 2.48 3.08 3.12
N VAL A 230 2.25 4.18 3.86
CA VAL A 230 1.11 4.31 4.79
C VAL A 230 -0.22 4.21 4.06
N PHE A 231 -0.40 4.86 2.91
CA PHE A 231 -1.65 4.78 2.15
C PHE A 231 -1.90 3.38 1.58
N ILE A 232 -0.87 2.70 1.08
CA ILE A 232 -0.96 1.31 0.61
C ILE A 232 -1.48 0.37 1.70
N TRP A 233 -1.10 0.60 2.97
CA TRP A 233 -1.62 -0.15 4.11
C TRP A 233 -2.99 0.35 4.60
N ALA A 234 -3.23 1.64 4.57
CA ALA A 234 -4.49 2.25 5.04
C ALA A 234 -5.69 1.86 4.16
N ILE A 235 -5.49 1.74 2.83
CA ILE A 235 -6.56 1.40 1.90
C ILE A 235 -7.19 0.02 2.22
N PRO A 236 -6.46 -1.09 2.37
CA PRO A 236 -7.03 -2.37 2.80
C PRO A 236 -7.69 -2.31 4.18
N ILE A 237 -7.12 -1.58 5.14
CA ILE A 237 -7.69 -1.41 6.48
C ILE A 237 -9.06 -0.73 6.41
N LEU A 238 -9.21 0.29 5.56
CA LEU A 238 -10.52 0.91 5.30
C LEU A 238 -11.50 -0.08 4.65
N GLY A 239 -11.03 -0.96 3.78
CA GLY A 239 -11.82 -2.07 3.25
C GLY A 239 -12.34 -2.97 4.37
N PHE A 240 -11.49 -3.34 5.32
CA PHE A 240 -11.89 -4.09 6.52
C PHE A 240 -12.92 -3.37 7.38
N ILE A 241 -12.77 -2.06 7.56
CA ILE A 241 -13.79 -1.25 8.26
C ILE A 241 -15.12 -1.36 7.53
N GLY A 242 -15.09 -1.33 6.19
CA GLY A 242 -16.28 -1.53 5.36
C GLY A 242 -16.95 -2.89 5.58
N THR A 243 -16.15 -3.98 5.73
CA THR A 243 -16.72 -5.31 6.05
C THR A 243 -17.39 -5.33 7.41
N VAL A 244 -16.77 -4.75 8.43
CA VAL A 244 -17.35 -4.69 9.77
C VAL A 244 -18.68 -3.93 9.76
N ILE A 245 -18.72 -2.78 9.07
CA ILE A 245 -19.94 -1.97 8.92
C ILE A 245 -21.01 -2.76 8.16
N GLY A 246 -20.66 -3.42 7.07
CA GLY A 246 -21.58 -4.21 6.25
C GLY A 246 -22.18 -5.39 7.01
N ILE A 247 -21.36 -6.15 7.73
CA ILE A 247 -21.82 -7.27 8.55
C ILE A 247 -22.68 -6.78 9.72
N SER A 248 -22.28 -5.68 10.39
CA SER A 248 -23.05 -5.08 11.46
C SER A 248 -24.45 -4.65 10.97
N ALA A 249 -24.53 -4.03 9.80
CA ALA A 249 -25.81 -3.67 9.17
C ALA A 249 -26.65 -4.89 8.82
N ALA A 250 -26.03 -5.97 8.31
CA ALA A 250 -26.70 -7.24 8.01
C ALA A 250 -27.33 -7.86 9.26
N VAL A 251 -26.54 -7.99 10.34
CA VAL A 251 -27.01 -8.58 11.61
C VAL A 251 -28.07 -7.71 12.27
N GLY A 252 -27.89 -6.40 12.29
CA GLY A 252 -28.90 -5.46 12.82
C GLY A 252 -30.22 -5.48 12.05
N GLY A 253 -30.14 -5.58 10.72
CA GLY A 253 -31.30 -5.72 9.86
C GLY A 253 -32.06 -7.02 10.08
N PHE A 254 -31.34 -8.13 10.35
CA PHE A 254 -31.93 -9.42 10.69
C PHE A 254 -32.65 -9.38 12.04
N ALA A 255 -32.00 -8.87 13.09
CA ALA A 255 -32.58 -8.78 14.42
C ALA A 255 -33.85 -7.94 14.44
N GLY A 256 -33.86 -6.76 13.79
CA GLY A 256 -35.07 -5.92 13.70
C GLY A 256 -36.20 -6.50 12.83
N GLY A 257 -35.88 -7.45 11.94
CA GLY A 257 -36.86 -8.20 11.15
C GLY A 257 -37.52 -9.36 11.92
N MET A 258 -36.80 -10.00 12.84
CA MET A 258 -37.31 -11.09 13.66
C MET A 258 -38.40 -10.65 14.65
N ASP A 259 -38.31 -9.44 15.18
CA ASP A 259 -39.37 -8.89 16.07
C ASP A 259 -40.73 -8.72 15.34
N LYS A 260 -40.73 -8.72 14.00
CA LYS A 260 -41.89 -8.58 13.14
C LYS A 260 -42.25 -9.88 12.38
N ALA A 261 -41.69 -11.00 12.80
CA ALA A 261 -41.69 -12.29 12.07
C ALA A 261 -43.09 -13.00 11.94
N ALA A 262 -44.20 -12.35 12.28
CA ALA A 262 -45.53 -12.87 12.02
C ALA A 262 -45.92 -12.90 10.52
N ASP A 263 -45.14 -12.28 9.63
CA ASP A 263 -45.42 -12.17 8.20
C ASP A 263 -44.24 -12.67 7.35
N ILE A 264 -44.49 -13.60 6.44
CA ILE A 264 -43.48 -14.16 5.50
C ILE A 264 -42.85 -13.08 4.65
N SER A 265 -43.60 -12.00 4.32
CA SER A 265 -43.09 -10.86 3.56
C SER A 265 -42.02 -10.08 4.34
N ALA A 266 -42.18 -9.93 5.66
CA ALA A 266 -41.19 -9.28 6.54
C ALA A 266 -39.92 -10.12 6.67
N LEU A 267 -40.05 -11.46 6.76
CA LEU A 267 -38.89 -12.35 6.77
C LEU A 267 -38.08 -12.28 5.45
N LYS A 268 -38.76 -12.24 4.29
CA LYS A 268 -38.13 -12.10 2.99
C LYS A 268 -37.38 -10.76 2.87
N ALA A 269 -37.96 -9.67 3.35
CA ALA A 269 -37.30 -8.34 3.37
C ALA A 269 -36.08 -8.34 4.29
N SER A 270 -36.16 -8.98 5.47
CA SER A 270 -35.06 -9.12 6.41
C SER A 270 -33.90 -9.92 5.80
N LEU A 271 -34.19 -11.02 5.11
CA LEU A 271 -33.18 -11.82 4.39
C LEU A 271 -32.51 -11.00 3.26
N GLY A 272 -33.27 -10.15 2.57
CA GLY A 272 -32.76 -9.21 1.57
C GLY A 272 -31.77 -8.19 2.18
N ASN A 273 -32.09 -7.65 3.37
CA ASN A 273 -31.20 -6.74 4.08
C ASN A 273 -29.89 -7.42 4.53
N VAL A 274 -29.95 -8.67 5.01
CA VAL A 274 -28.75 -9.46 5.34
C VAL A 274 -27.87 -9.65 4.12
N THR A 275 -28.47 -10.09 3.01
CA THR A 275 -27.73 -10.31 1.76
C THR A 275 -27.12 -9.01 1.24
N GLY A 276 -27.82 -7.89 1.31
CA GLY A 276 -27.35 -6.56 0.92
C GLY A 276 -26.19 -6.07 1.80
N GLY A 277 -26.27 -6.25 3.12
CA GLY A 277 -25.19 -5.91 4.04
C GLY A 277 -23.94 -6.77 3.82
N LEU A 278 -24.12 -8.06 3.57
CA LEU A 278 -23.01 -8.97 3.27
C LEU A 278 -22.34 -8.63 1.92
N SER A 279 -23.15 -8.32 0.89
CA SER A 279 -22.63 -7.82 -0.39
C SER A 279 -21.79 -6.54 -0.20
N THR A 280 -22.29 -5.59 0.60
CA THR A 280 -21.54 -4.37 0.93
C THR A 280 -20.19 -4.68 1.59
N ALA A 281 -20.15 -5.64 2.51
CA ALA A 281 -18.94 -6.06 3.18
C ALA A 281 -17.90 -6.60 2.19
N PHE A 282 -18.27 -7.51 1.31
CA PHE A 282 -17.35 -8.10 0.33
C PHE A 282 -16.91 -7.09 -0.74
N ASP A 283 -17.83 -6.29 -1.25
CA ASP A 283 -17.55 -5.30 -2.30
C ASP A 283 -16.54 -4.24 -1.85
N THR A 284 -16.69 -3.72 -0.62
CA THR A 284 -15.77 -2.70 -0.09
C THR A 284 -14.35 -3.24 0.08
N THR A 285 -14.20 -4.49 0.51
CA THR A 285 -12.88 -5.13 0.64
C THR A 285 -12.25 -5.41 -0.72
N LEU A 286 -13.04 -5.93 -1.66
CA LEU A 286 -12.56 -6.20 -3.02
C LEU A 286 -12.03 -4.92 -3.68
N VAL A 287 -12.82 -3.83 -3.61
CA VAL A 287 -12.41 -2.54 -4.16
C VAL A 287 -11.14 -2.02 -3.48
N ALA A 288 -11.05 -2.12 -2.14
CA ALA A 288 -9.88 -1.67 -1.40
C ALA A 288 -8.61 -2.43 -1.79
N LEU A 289 -8.69 -3.77 -1.92
CA LEU A 289 -7.55 -4.59 -2.33
C LEU A 289 -7.08 -4.27 -3.74
N VAL A 290 -8.00 -4.13 -4.70
CA VAL A 290 -7.67 -3.75 -6.08
C VAL A 290 -7.03 -2.36 -6.12
N MET A 291 -7.59 -1.38 -5.41
CA MET A 291 -7.04 -0.02 -5.34
C MET A 291 -5.65 0.01 -4.71
N SER A 292 -5.43 -0.74 -3.62
CA SER A 292 -4.11 -0.86 -2.99
C SER A 292 -3.07 -1.43 -3.96
N MET A 293 -3.43 -2.49 -4.69
CA MET A 293 -2.56 -3.10 -5.69
C MET A 293 -2.21 -2.11 -6.82
N LEU A 294 -3.19 -1.36 -7.33
CA LEU A 294 -2.98 -0.34 -8.38
C LEU A 294 -2.05 0.78 -7.94
N VAL A 295 -1.97 1.11 -6.65
CA VAL A 295 -1.02 2.09 -6.10
C VAL A 295 0.34 1.45 -5.83
N MET A 296 0.38 0.22 -5.33
CA MET A 296 1.60 -0.46 -4.91
C MET A 296 2.58 -0.67 -6.07
N PHE A 297 2.12 -1.17 -7.23
CA PHE A 297 3.01 -1.45 -8.36
C PHE A 297 3.69 -0.18 -8.91
N PRO A 298 2.97 0.91 -9.24
CA PRO A 298 3.63 2.14 -9.68
C PRO A 298 4.54 2.74 -8.61
N SER A 299 4.16 2.66 -7.32
CA SER A 299 4.99 3.15 -6.22
C SER A 299 6.34 2.42 -6.15
N SER A 300 6.34 1.10 -6.20
CA SER A 300 7.57 0.29 -6.19
C SER A 300 8.43 0.52 -7.43
N SER A 301 7.81 0.64 -8.62
CA SER A 301 8.51 0.93 -9.86
C SER A 301 9.17 2.31 -9.85
N MET A 302 8.48 3.31 -9.28
CA MET A 302 9.02 4.67 -9.14
C MET A 302 10.17 4.71 -8.15
N GLN A 303 10.02 4.07 -6.99
CA GLN A 303 11.09 3.99 -5.97
C GLN A 303 12.34 3.37 -6.59
N LYS A 304 12.21 2.23 -7.27
CA LYS A 304 13.33 1.60 -7.97
C LYS A 304 13.98 2.53 -9.00
N SER A 305 13.18 3.30 -9.75
CA SER A 305 13.70 4.22 -10.75
C SER A 305 14.46 5.41 -10.14
N GLU A 306 14.09 5.85 -8.93
CA GLU A 306 14.84 6.87 -8.18
C GLU A 306 16.14 6.28 -7.60
N GLU A 307 16.12 5.05 -7.09
CA GLU A 307 17.31 4.32 -6.63
C GLU A 307 18.31 4.07 -7.77
N ASP A 308 17.83 3.63 -8.93
CA ASP A 308 18.66 3.45 -10.13
C ASP A 308 19.31 4.77 -10.58
N LEU A 309 18.57 5.89 -10.43
CA LEU A 309 19.11 7.21 -10.72
C LEU A 309 20.24 7.59 -9.75
N LEU A 310 20.10 7.33 -8.45
CA LEU A 310 21.14 7.60 -7.46
C LEU A 310 22.38 6.75 -7.72
N ASN A 311 22.22 5.47 -8.00
CA ASN A 311 23.32 4.56 -8.35
C ASN A 311 24.08 5.06 -9.58
N TRP A 312 23.36 5.56 -10.58
CA TRP A 312 23.98 6.16 -11.75
C TRP A 312 24.76 7.43 -11.41
N VAL A 313 24.22 8.30 -10.53
CA VAL A 313 24.94 9.50 -10.06
C VAL A 313 26.21 9.13 -9.31
N ASP A 314 26.18 8.07 -8.50
CA ASP A 314 27.35 7.55 -7.80
C ASP A 314 28.43 7.04 -8.77
N GLU A 315 28.02 6.22 -9.74
CA GLU A 315 28.90 5.75 -10.80
C GLU A 315 29.54 6.91 -11.56
N TYR A 316 28.72 7.92 -11.91
CA TYR A 316 29.20 9.12 -12.60
C TYR A 316 30.24 9.89 -11.77
N CYS A 317 30.00 10.13 -10.48
CA CYS A 317 30.92 10.82 -9.59
C CYS A 317 32.22 10.02 -9.41
N ASN A 318 32.15 8.71 -9.28
CA ASN A 318 33.32 7.84 -9.14
C ASN A 318 34.19 7.86 -10.43
N GLU A 319 33.56 7.73 -11.60
CA GLU A 319 34.30 7.64 -12.86
C GLU A 319 34.77 8.97 -13.41
N ASN A 320 33.96 10.03 -13.26
CA ASN A 320 34.24 11.31 -13.94
C ASN A 320 34.76 12.41 -13.00
N LEU A 321 34.43 12.35 -11.70
CA LEU A 321 34.91 13.32 -10.74
C LEU A 321 36.15 12.78 -10.01
N LEU A 322 36.02 11.66 -9.25
CA LEU A 322 37.10 11.18 -8.40
C LEU A 322 38.35 10.77 -9.16
N LYS A 323 38.22 10.08 -10.29
CA LYS A 323 39.38 9.67 -11.13
C LYS A 323 40.16 10.85 -11.73
N ARG A 324 39.52 12.02 -11.86
CA ARG A 324 40.11 13.22 -12.45
C ARG A 324 40.66 14.18 -11.39
N LEU A 325 40.38 13.96 -10.10
CA LEU A 325 40.95 14.74 -9.01
C LEU A 325 42.44 14.40 -8.87
N LYS A 326 43.30 15.35 -9.11
CA LYS A 326 44.73 15.23 -8.84
C LYS A 326 45.09 16.04 -7.61
N GLU A 327 45.59 15.34 -6.60
CA GLU A 327 46.26 15.98 -5.46
C GLU A 327 47.47 16.75 -5.97
N SER A 328 47.62 17.96 -5.47
CA SER A 328 48.86 18.73 -5.74
C SER A 328 49.98 17.99 -5.01
N GLU A 329 50.82 17.32 -5.78
CA GLU A 329 52.14 16.97 -5.27
C GLU A 329 52.78 18.31 -4.87
N SER A 330 52.74 18.60 -3.55
CA SER A 330 53.49 19.74 -3.01
C SER A 330 54.96 19.54 -3.33
N GLY A 331 55.42 20.30 -4.32
CA GLY A 331 56.70 20.17 -4.95
C GLY A 331 57.85 20.16 -3.95
N GLY A 332 58.61 19.13 -4.02
CA GLY A 332 59.98 19.14 -3.60
C GLY A 332 60.80 19.85 -4.68
N GLY A 333 61.15 21.12 -4.47
CA GLY A 333 62.09 21.85 -5.30
C GLY A 333 63.49 21.20 -5.23
N GLY A 334 64.09 21.07 -6.40
CA GLY A 334 65.46 20.55 -6.52
C GLY A 334 66.51 21.47 -5.92
N GLY A 335 67.43 20.86 -5.25
CA GLY A 335 68.68 21.52 -4.77
C GLY A 335 69.45 20.56 -3.88
N ASP A 336 70.68 20.20 -4.30
CA ASP A 336 71.71 19.47 -3.59
C ASP A 336 71.42 18.02 -3.17
N GLU A 337 71.46 17.14 -4.13
CA GLU A 337 71.04 15.73 -4.04
C GLU A 337 71.92 14.82 -3.17
N LYS A 338 73.12 15.18 -2.85
CA LYS A 338 74.05 14.26 -2.11
C LYS A 338 74.08 14.53 -0.61
N ASP A 339 73.99 15.72 -0.14
CA ASP A 339 73.92 16.01 1.31
C ASP A 339 72.45 15.89 1.84
N HIS A 340 71.48 16.20 1.02
CA HIS A 340 70.09 16.01 1.35
C HIS A 340 69.74 14.51 1.50
N ARG A 341 70.34 13.67 0.67
CA ARG A 341 70.13 12.21 0.75
C ARG A 341 70.68 11.61 2.06
N ARG A 342 71.81 12.09 2.59
CA ARG A 342 72.36 11.63 3.89
C ARG A 342 71.55 12.19 5.08
N LEU A 343 71.06 13.43 4.97
CA LEU A 343 70.20 14.01 6.01
C LEU A 343 68.82 13.34 6.03
N ILE A 344 68.25 13.12 4.85
CA ILE A 344 66.97 12.41 4.68
C ILE A 344 67.11 10.98 5.20
N GLN A 345 68.24 10.27 4.90
CA GLN A 345 68.44 8.89 5.35
C GLN A 345 68.53 8.80 6.87
N ARG A 346 69.24 9.73 7.53
CA ARG A 346 69.30 9.81 9.01
C ARG A 346 67.98 10.23 9.64
N THR A 347 67.22 11.12 8.96
CA THR A 347 65.92 11.55 9.46
C THR A 347 64.87 10.48 9.24
N ILE A 348 64.94 9.74 8.13
CA ILE A 348 64.09 8.56 7.86
C ILE A 348 64.36 7.42 8.84
N ASP A 349 65.66 7.11 9.08
CA ASP A 349 66.03 6.06 10.05
C ASP A 349 65.58 6.40 11.48
N LYS A 350 65.71 7.66 11.90
CA LYS A 350 65.18 8.11 13.18
C LYS A 350 63.64 8.15 13.21
N ALA A 351 62.99 8.67 12.18
CA ALA A 351 61.52 8.68 12.07
C ALA A 351 60.97 7.24 11.98
N MET A 352 61.68 6.31 11.30
CA MET A 352 61.28 4.91 11.24
C MET A 352 61.44 4.24 12.59
N ALA A 353 62.51 4.56 13.37
CA ALA A 353 62.67 4.00 14.73
C ALA A 353 61.59 4.56 15.68
N ASP A 354 61.27 5.85 15.61
CA ASP A 354 60.20 6.46 16.41
C ASP A 354 58.84 5.91 15.99
N HIS A 355 58.62 5.74 14.69
CA HIS A 355 57.38 5.15 14.16
C HIS A 355 57.24 3.68 14.53
N HIS A 356 58.35 2.91 14.58
CA HIS A 356 58.31 1.52 15.05
C HIS A 356 57.94 1.42 16.54
N ALA A 357 58.48 2.32 17.37
CA ALA A 357 58.14 2.37 18.79
C ALA A 357 56.67 2.80 19.00
N GLU A 358 56.17 3.74 18.16
CA GLU A 358 54.80 4.19 18.18
C GLU A 358 53.83 3.08 17.68
N LEU A 359 54.19 2.36 16.62
CA LEU A 359 53.45 1.23 16.11
C LEU A 359 53.36 0.10 17.12
N GLN A 360 54.46 -0.21 17.84
CA GLN A 360 54.42 -1.19 18.92
C GLN A 360 53.46 -0.77 20.05
N THR A 361 53.50 0.55 20.40
CA THR A 361 52.56 1.08 21.40
C THR A 361 51.11 1.01 20.93
N TRP A 362 50.88 1.32 19.66
CA TRP A 362 49.55 1.17 19.04
C TRP A 362 49.08 -0.26 18.97
N THR A 363 50.00 -1.22 18.63
CA THR A 363 49.67 -2.65 18.60
C THR A 363 49.30 -3.16 19.98
N GLN A 364 50.02 -2.78 21.04
CA GLN A 364 49.64 -3.11 22.41
C GLN A 364 48.32 -2.48 22.85
N LYS A 365 48.05 -1.24 22.47
CA LYS A 365 46.74 -0.59 22.72
C LYS A 365 45.61 -1.29 22.00
N LEU A 366 45.81 -1.66 20.73
CA LEU A 366 44.83 -2.40 19.94
C LEU A 366 44.57 -3.80 20.51
N GLU A 367 45.60 -4.47 20.97
CA GLU A 367 45.45 -5.77 21.64
C GLU A 367 44.68 -5.66 22.98
N GLY A 368 44.96 -4.58 23.75
CA GLY A 368 44.20 -4.25 24.96
C GLY A 368 42.74 -3.87 24.68
N ILE A 369 42.50 -3.12 23.62
CA ILE A 369 41.13 -2.79 23.16
C ILE A 369 40.43 -4.04 22.65
N GLY A 370 41.14 -4.88 21.87
CA GLY A 370 40.59 -6.12 21.32
C GLY A 370 40.20 -7.12 22.44
N SER A 371 41.01 -7.27 23.47
CA SER A 371 40.67 -8.09 24.62
C SER A 371 39.50 -7.56 25.45
N THR A 372 39.48 -6.25 25.68
CA THR A 372 38.39 -5.58 26.40
C THR A 372 37.06 -5.65 25.60
N LEU A 373 37.11 -5.43 24.27
CA LEU A 373 35.97 -5.54 23.40
C LEU A 373 35.43 -6.98 23.34
N SER A 374 36.38 -7.97 23.25
CA SER A 374 36.00 -9.39 23.27
C SER A 374 35.31 -9.78 24.58
N GLN A 375 35.80 -9.30 25.73
CA GLN A 375 35.15 -9.53 27.02
C GLN A 375 33.79 -8.85 27.12
N GLN A 376 33.68 -7.66 26.59
CA GLN A 376 32.42 -6.89 26.62
C GLN A 376 31.38 -7.50 25.69
N VAL A 377 31.79 -7.98 24.51
CA VAL A 377 30.95 -8.73 23.60
C VAL A 377 30.50 -10.06 24.23
N MET A 378 31.42 -10.84 24.84
CA MET A 378 31.03 -12.06 25.53
C MET A 378 30.00 -11.83 26.64
N LYS A 379 30.25 -10.85 27.52
CA LYS A 379 29.24 -10.46 28.55
C LYS A 379 27.93 -10.00 28.01
N SER A 380 27.96 -9.34 26.84
CA SER A 380 26.72 -8.90 26.18
C SER A 380 25.96 -10.07 25.56
N TRP A 381 26.67 -11.03 24.97
CA TRP A 381 26.09 -12.27 24.46
C TRP A 381 25.49 -13.13 25.56
N GLU A 382 26.18 -13.28 26.69
CA GLU A 382 25.67 -14.01 27.86
C GLU A 382 24.35 -13.37 28.37
N LYS A 383 24.29 -12.04 28.48
CA LYS A 383 23.05 -11.34 28.84
C LYS A 383 21.92 -11.46 27.81
N ILE A 384 22.28 -11.57 26.55
CA ILE A 384 21.29 -11.78 25.47
C ILE A 384 20.77 -13.21 25.53
N ASP A 385 21.65 -14.19 25.73
CA ASP A 385 21.30 -15.61 25.85
C ASP A 385 20.39 -15.85 27.07
N ASP A 386 20.72 -15.28 28.21
CA ASP A 386 19.89 -15.34 29.43
C ASP A 386 18.49 -14.70 29.19
N LYS A 387 18.44 -13.55 28.54
CA LYS A 387 17.16 -12.93 28.20
C LYS A 387 16.37 -13.78 27.22
N LEU A 388 17.03 -14.38 26.23
CA LEU A 388 16.38 -15.22 25.23
C LEU A 388 15.79 -16.46 25.86
N ARG A 389 16.55 -17.12 26.78
CA ARG A 389 16.09 -18.29 27.56
C ARG A 389 14.89 -17.93 28.43
N ALA A 390 14.99 -16.84 29.19
CA ALA A 390 13.86 -16.37 30.01
C ALA A 390 12.62 -16.05 29.19
N GLN A 391 12.78 -15.47 27.99
CA GLN A 391 11.68 -15.19 27.09
C GLN A 391 11.09 -16.45 26.46
N GLN A 392 11.92 -17.45 26.15
CA GLN A 392 11.46 -18.76 25.68
C GLN A 392 10.68 -19.53 26.77
N GLU A 393 11.17 -19.51 28.02
CA GLU A 393 10.46 -20.10 29.16
C GLU A 393 9.11 -19.42 29.41
N ASP A 394 9.06 -18.09 29.34
CA ASP A 394 7.80 -17.34 29.49
C ASP A 394 6.79 -17.68 28.36
N GLN A 395 7.28 -17.81 27.13
CA GLN A 395 6.45 -18.26 26.01
C GLN A 395 5.98 -19.70 26.16
N LEU A 396 6.85 -20.61 26.58
CA LEU A 396 6.48 -22.00 26.84
C LEU A 396 5.41 -22.10 27.93
N ASN A 397 5.58 -21.35 29.03
CA ASN A 397 4.59 -21.30 30.11
C ASN A 397 3.25 -20.74 29.65
N LYS A 398 3.27 -19.71 28.81
CA LYS A 398 2.02 -19.16 28.20
C LYS A 398 1.34 -20.16 27.27
N VAL A 399 2.11 -20.87 26.45
CA VAL A 399 1.55 -21.93 25.58
C VAL A 399 0.98 -23.05 26.42
N GLN A 400 1.67 -23.49 27.47
CA GLN A 400 1.16 -24.51 28.38
C GLN A 400 -0.15 -24.06 29.04
N GLN A 401 -0.23 -22.83 29.51
CA GLN A 401 -1.43 -22.25 30.09
C GLN A 401 -2.61 -22.18 29.11
N VAL A 402 -2.33 -21.90 27.83
CA VAL A 402 -3.35 -21.91 26.77
C VAL A 402 -3.82 -23.36 26.50
N ILE A 403 -2.91 -24.33 26.48
CA ILE A 403 -3.25 -25.75 26.29
C ILE A 403 -4.11 -26.25 27.45
N ASP A 404 -3.75 -25.95 28.69
CA ASP A 404 -4.51 -26.35 29.88
C ASP A 404 -5.92 -25.72 29.88
N ASN A 405 -6.01 -24.46 29.49
CA ASN A 405 -7.28 -23.75 29.34
C ASN A 405 -8.15 -24.33 28.21
N LEU A 406 -7.53 -24.67 27.07
CA LEU A 406 -8.21 -25.31 25.94
C LEU A 406 -8.72 -26.72 26.33
N THR A 407 -7.89 -27.46 27.07
CA THR A 407 -8.25 -28.81 27.56
C THR A 407 -9.44 -28.75 28.54
N SER A 408 -9.44 -27.79 29.45
CA SER A 408 -10.57 -27.58 30.37
C SER A 408 -11.84 -27.16 29.66
N GLN A 409 -11.74 -26.28 28.65
CA GLN A 409 -12.88 -25.91 27.81
C GLN A 409 -13.41 -27.09 27.00
N HIS A 410 -12.50 -27.91 26.43
CA HIS A 410 -12.88 -29.11 25.71
C HIS A 410 -13.62 -30.09 26.61
N HIS A 411 -13.15 -30.29 27.86
CA HIS A 411 -13.83 -31.16 28.82
C HIS A 411 -15.24 -30.65 29.17
N SER A 412 -15.38 -29.34 29.37
CA SER A 412 -16.70 -28.72 29.59
C SER A 412 -17.65 -28.86 28.39
N VAL A 413 -17.15 -28.80 27.16
CA VAL A 413 -17.96 -29.02 25.96
C VAL A 413 -18.42 -30.49 25.85
N VAL A 414 -17.50 -31.41 26.17
CA VAL A 414 -17.86 -32.86 26.18
C VAL A 414 -18.94 -33.14 27.22
N GLU A 415 -18.83 -32.60 28.43
CA GLU A 415 -19.83 -32.74 29.49
C GLU A 415 -21.20 -32.14 29.06
N GLN A 416 -21.17 -30.97 28.38
CA GLN A 416 -22.39 -30.39 27.82
C GLN A 416 -22.99 -31.26 26.71
N MET A 417 -22.16 -31.88 25.87
CA MET A 417 -22.64 -32.81 24.83
C MET A 417 -23.29 -34.05 25.44
N GLU A 418 -22.69 -34.64 26.48
CA GLU A 418 -23.30 -35.79 27.20
C GLU A 418 -24.64 -35.42 27.84
N ALA A 419 -24.75 -34.20 28.42
CA ALA A 419 -26.01 -33.71 28.98
C ALA A 419 -27.07 -33.48 27.89
N VAL A 420 -26.69 -33.03 26.72
CA VAL A 420 -27.58 -32.87 25.55
C VAL A 420 -28.03 -34.23 25.04
N GLU A 421 -27.13 -35.23 24.97
CA GLU A 421 -27.44 -36.58 24.55
C GLU A 421 -28.43 -37.27 25.52
N GLN A 422 -28.25 -37.10 26.83
CA GLN A 422 -29.18 -37.57 27.84
C GLN A 422 -30.59 -36.94 27.66
N LYS A 423 -30.64 -35.61 27.47
CA LYS A 423 -31.91 -34.92 27.22
C LYS A 423 -32.60 -35.38 25.93
N MET A 424 -31.80 -35.65 24.90
CA MET A 424 -32.31 -36.13 23.62
C MET A 424 -32.89 -37.51 23.72
N THR A 425 -32.25 -38.42 24.49
CA THR A 425 -32.78 -39.75 24.79
C THR A 425 -34.07 -39.69 25.63
N GLU A 426 -34.13 -38.81 26.62
CA GLU A 426 -35.31 -38.58 27.43
C GLU A 426 -36.49 -38.02 26.58
N LEU A 427 -36.20 -37.10 25.69
CA LEU A 427 -37.17 -36.52 24.75
C LEU A 427 -37.67 -37.56 23.76
N GLN A 428 -36.81 -38.45 23.27
CA GLN A 428 -37.21 -39.58 22.41
C GLN A 428 -38.11 -40.56 23.14
N ALA A 429 -37.78 -40.89 24.40
CA ALA A 429 -38.62 -41.76 25.22
C ALA A 429 -39.99 -41.12 25.49
N ALA A 430 -40.03 -39.85 25.83
CA ALA A 430 -41.29 -39.11 26.02
C ALA A 430 -42.12 -39.02 24.72
N HIS A 431 -41.47 -38.86 23.59
CA HIS A 431 -42.13 -38.82 22.28
C HIS A 431 -42.69 -40.20 21.92
N ALA A 432 -41.96 -41.29 22.20
CA ALA A 432 -42.43 -42.65 21.99
C ALA A 432 -43.66 -42.97 22.88
N ALA A 433 -43.64 -42.55 24.16
CA ALA A 433 -44.76 -42.71 25.08
C ALA A 433 -46.02 -41.91 24.63
N ASN A 434 -45.80 -40.69 24.10
CA ASN A 434 -46.90 -39.90 23.55
C ASN A 434 -47.49 -40.52 22.27
N LEU A 435 -46.67 -41.13 21.41
CA LEU A 435 -47.13 -41.83 20.22
C LEU A 435 -47.95 -43.09 20.60
N GLU A 436 -47.50 -43.81 21.61
CA GLU A 436 -48.23 -44.99 22.12
C GLU A 436 -49.60 -44.61 22.71
N LYS A 437 -49.62 -43.49 23.48
CA LYS A 437 -50.83 -42.91 23.99
C LYS A 437 -51.82 -42.48 22.89
N MET A 438 -51.35 -41.77 21.90
CA MET A 438 -52.10 -41.33 20.72
C MET A 438 -52.61 -42.51 19.92
N ASN A 439 -51.85 -43.60 19.81
CA ASN A 439 -52.25 -44.77 19.12
C ASN A 439 -53.37 -45.53 19.93
N GLY A 440 -53.25 -45.53 21.28
CA GLY A 440 -54.27 -46.00 22.16
C GLY A 440 -55.60 -45.21 22.02
N GLU A 441 -55.50 -43.88 22.07
CA GLU A 441 -56.71 -43.03 21.90
C GLU A 441 -57.28 -43.12 20.48
N ALA A 442 -56.48 -43.34 19.44
CA ALA A 442 -56.97 -43.61 18.09
C ALA A 442 -57.68 -44.93 17.95
N THR A 443 -57.22 -45.98 18.67
CA THR A 443 -57.94 -47.30 18.71
C THR A 443 -59.23 -47.19 19.44
N GLU A 444 -59.29 -46.50 20.58
CA GLU A 444 -60.54 -46.23 21.28
C GLU A 444 -61.56 -45.44 20.44
N MET A 445 -61.07 -44.47 19.72
CA MET A 445 -61.84 -43.62 18.81
C MET A 445 -62.40 -44.44 17.61
N THR A 446 -61.63 -45.41 17.09
CA THR A 446 -62.08 -46.32 16.03
C THR A 446 -63.11 -47.30 16.55
N GLU A 447 -62.96 -47.79 17.78
CA GLU A 447 -63.96 -48.68 18.43
C GLU A 447 -65.24 -47.89 18.71
N ALA A 448 -65.17 -46.68 19.25
CA ALA A 448 -66.31 -45.79 19.44
C ALA A 448 -67.07 -45.50 18.13
N ALA A 449 -66.29 -45.21 17.04
CA ALA A 449 -66.87 -45.05 15.71
C ALA A 449 -67.57 -46.29 15.18
N GLY A 450 -67.03 -47.48 15.50
CA GLY A 450 -67.64 -48.76 15.20
C GLY A 450 -69.01 -48.95 15.92
N VAL A 451 -69.05 -48.64 17.23
CA VAL A 451 -70.28 -48.68 18.03
C VAL A 451 -71.30 -47.67 17.52
N LEU A 452 -70.88 -46.48 17.17
CA LEU A 452 -71.71 -45.43 16.60
C LEU A 452 -72.30 -45.88 15.24
N SER A 453 -71.49 -46.48 14.36
CA SER A 453 -71.90 -47.02 13.08
C SER A 453 -72.97 -48.17 13.29
N GLN A 454 -72.74 -49.04 14.27
CA GLN A 454 -73.68 -50.11 14.61
C GLN A 454 -74.98 -49.52 15.14
N SER A 455 -74.94 -48.47 15.96
CA SER A 455 -76.10 -47.76 16.46
C SER A 455 -76.87 -47.09 15.32
N PHE A 456 -76.17 -46.44 14.38
CA PHE A 456 -76.84 -45.91 13.20
C PHE A 456 -77.50 -46.93 12.31
N ASN A 457 -76.88 -48.09 12.13
CA ASN A 457 -77.49 -49.21 11.39
C ASN A 457 -78.70 -49.70 12.10
N GLY A 458 -78.73 -49.81 13.46
CA GLY A 458 -79.89 -50.14 14.24
C GLY A 458 -81.06 -49.14 14.09
N VAL A 459 -80.71 -47.82 14.11
CA VAL A 459 -81.71 -46.75 13.87
C VAL A 459 -82.26 -46.85 12.45
N GLN A 460 -81.42 -47.12 11.46
CA GLN A 460 -81.80 -47.23 10.06
C GLN A 460 -82.70 -48.45 9.85
N GLN A 461 -82.43 -49.57 10.49
CA GLN A 461 -83.31 -50.73 10.51
C GLN A 461 -84.60 -50.40 11.19
N GLY A 462 -84.60 -49.70 12.33
CA GLY A 462 -85.79 -49.22 13.01
C GLY A 462 -86.67 -48.30 12.14
N LEU A 463 -86.04 -47.36 11.47
CA LEU A 463 -86.71 -46.46 10.51
C LEU A 463 -87.32 -47.23 9.32
N ASN A 464 -86.54 -48.19 8.79
CA ASN A 464 -87.12 -49.07 7.72
C ASN A 464 -88.28 -49.90 8.21
N GLY A 465 -88.19 -50.42 9.42
CA GLY A 465 -89.32 -51.12 10.08
C GLY A 465 -90.52 -50.17 10.27
N LEU A 466 -90.23 -48.93 10.73
CA LEU A 466 -91.31 -47.94 10.89
C LEU A 466 -91.92 -47.53 9.54
N ASN A 467 -91.09 -47.42 8.49
CA ASN A 467 -91.53 -47.11 7.12
C ASN A 467 -92.39 -48.28 6.57
N THR A 468 -92.04 -49.52 6.89
CA THR A 468 -92.85 -50.69 6.53
C THR A 468 -94.21 -50.69 7.26
N VAL A 469 -94.24 -50.39 8.56
CA VAL A 469 -95.45 -50.25 9.35
C VAL A 469 -96.30 -49.05 8.88
N LEU A 470 -95.71 -47.95 8.55
CA LEU A 470 -96.39 -46.78 7.97
C LEU A 470 -96.95 -47.07 6.57
N SER A 471 -96.24 -47.84 5.76
CA SER A 471 -96.70 -48.33 4.45
C SER A 471 -97.90 -49.23 4.62
N ASP A 472 -97.88 -50.13 5.59
CA ASP A 472 -98.94 -51.05 5.90
C ASP A 472 -100.18 -50.33 6.50
N LEU A 473 -99.94 -49.23 7.28
CA LEU A 473 -101.00 -48.35 7.76
C LEU A 473 -101.56 -47.42 6.63
N GLY A 474 -100.68 -47.01 5.70
CA GLY A 474 -101.13 -46.23 4.53
C GLY A 474 -102.01 -46.99 3.58
N GLU A 475 -101.78 -48.34 3.46
CA GLU A 475 -102.62 -49.21 2.62
C GLU A 475 -103.98 -49.46 3.24
N LYS A 476 -104.17 -49.28 4.56
CA LYS A 476 -105.41 -49.42 5.29
C LYS A 476 -106.22 -48.12 5.48
N GLN A 477 -105.71 -46.95 5.09
CA GLN A 477 -106.46 -45.68 5.16
C GLN A 477 -106.58 -44.98 3.79
N VAL A 478 -107.09 -45.70 2.82
CA VAL A 478 -107.70 -45.03 1.65
C VAL A 478 -109.20 -45.26 1.77
N LEU A 479 -109.82 -44.49 2.64
CA LEU A 479 -111.24 -44.15 2.58
C LEU A 479 -111.49 -43.00 3.55
N ILE A 480 -112.08 -41.94 3.00
CA ILE A 480 -112.78 -40.84 3.63
C ILE A 480 -112.06 -39.49 3.61
N GLN A 481 -112.48 -38.68 2.65
CA GLN A 481 -113.12 -37.38 2.62
C GLN A 481 -112.20 -36.14 2.43
N GLN A 482 -112.32 -35.57 1.24
CA GLN A 482 -112.16 -34.14 0.90
C GLN A 482 -113.01 -33.26 1.84
N VAL A 483 -112.34 -32.25 2.43
CA VAL A 483 -112.96 -30.97 2.74
C VAL A 483 -111.98 -29.83 2.46
N GLU A 484 -112.45 -28.88 1.70
CA GLU A 484 -111.77 -27.65 1.19
C GLU A 484 -111.49 -26.61 2.27
N LEU A 485 -110.38 -25.81 2.04
CA LEU A 485 -110.13 -24.35 2.15
C LEU A 485 -110.08 -23.72 3.57
N PRO A 486 -109.41 -22.53 3.79
CA PRO A 486 -108.77 -21.63 2.80
C PRO A 486 -107.41 -21.04 3.22
N ARG A 487 -106.76 -20.33 2.26
CA ARG A 487 -105.59 -19.43 2.29
C ARG A 487 -105.63 -18.39 3.40
N LYS A 488 -104.43 -18.15 3.99
CA LYS A 488 -104.04 -16.76 4.36
C LYS A 488 -102.57 -16.60 4.22
N ARG A 489 -102.20 -15.64 3.34
CA ARG A 489 -100.90 -14.97 3.16
C ARG A 489 -100.57 -14.22 4.42
N TRP A 490 -99.31 -14.08 4.66
CA TRP A 490 -98.53 -12.95 5.17
C TRP A 490 -97.11 -13.52 5.39
N GLY A 491 -96.05 -13.09 4.84
CA GLY A 491 -95.60 -11.74 4.42
C GLY A 491 -94.48 -11.28 5.36
N LEU A 492 -93.34 -11.07 4.80
CA LEU A 492 -92.37 -10.03 5.09
C LEU A 492 -91.15 -10.31 6.01
N PHE A 493 -90.02 -9.97 5.43
CA PHE A 493 -88.76 -9.44 5.97
C PHE A 493 -87.90 -10.45 6.75
N GLY A 494 -86.63 -10.59 6.48
CA GLY A 494 -85.65 -9.68 5.86
C GLY A 494 -84.35 -9.83 6.59
N SER A 495 -83.29 -9.56 5.88
CA SER A 495 -81.98 -9.08 6.35
C SER A 495 -80.93 -10.17 6.72
N SER A 496 -80.09 -10.44 5.79
CA SER A 496 -78.71 -9.94 5.68
C SER A 496 -77.95 -9.71 7.01
N ARG A 497 -76.85 -10.42 7.19
CA ARG A 497 -75.54 -9.84 7.55
C ARG A 497 -74.39 -10.79 7.30
N LYS A 498 -73.55 -10.42 6.42
CA LYS A 498 -72.08 -10.72 6.41
C LYS A 498 -71.47 -10.30 7.73
N VAL A 499 -70.45 -11.03 8.20
CA VAL A 499 -69.20 -10.51 8.74
C VAL A 499 -68.25 -11.72 8.84
N ARG A 500 -67.20 -11.62 8.06
CA ARG A 500 -65.73 -11.56 8.21
C ARG A 500 -65.09 -12.85 8.72
#